data_5b53aa68b89c0b86bbfb8b54dd47ef48
#
_entry.id   5b53aa68b89c0b86bbfb8b54dd47ef48
#
_cell.length_a   1.000
_cell.length_b   1.000
_cell.length_c   1.000
_cell.angle_alpha   90.00
_cell.angle_beta   90.00
_cell.angle_gamma   90.00
#
_symmetry.space_group_name_H-M   'P 1'
#
loop_
_entity.id
_entity.type
_entity.pdbx_description
1 polymer ?
#
loop_
_entity_poly.entity_id
_entity_poly.type
_entity_poly.pdbx_seq_one_letter_code
_entity_poly.pdbx_strand_id
1 'polypeptide(L)'
;MENLRASWETAYSLFWSKFDNCFSYAKTAVRARDYVRGLMSGIERKNGWQLAEFIGVEAPNAVQNFLSRAVWVADKARDQLLKISPSYLLEDGERGSLIIDETGFIKKGGHSAGVKRQYSGTAGRIENSQIGVFMALAGSKGHALVDRELYLPKEWCADRQRLQSVGIHEQAIFQTKQQLAIKMLERAFSHGIQPHWVLADALYGSSYEFRKYLLDKKQAYVVAVSRQQHISMNFQQIRVDAAIENFPPKAWSKITAGTGAKGERWYEWSFTKLCWTASEGMSQYLRARRNIKKPEDISYYFCHAPDEVSLNELARAAGQRWHIESCFEYAKQEVGLDEYEARSWKGWYHHITLSMTGLL
;
A
#
# COMPACT_ATOMS: atom_id res chain seq x y z
N MET A 1 -17.66 29.22 -13.08
CA MET A 1 -17.23 28.76 -11.74
C MET A 1 -18.39 28.13 -10.96
N GLU A 2 -19.58 28.73 -10.88
CA GLU A 2 -20.74 28.17 -10.15
C GLU A 2 -21.17 26.79 -10.66
N ASN A 3 -21.22 26.56 -11.97
CA ASN A 3 -21.58 25.24 -12.54
C ASN A 3 -20.56 24.14 -12.19
N LEU A 4 -19.26 24.45 -12.14
CA LEU A 4 -18.21 23.50 -11.74
C LEU A 4 -18.34 23.13 -10.25
N ARG A 5 -18.61 24.13 -9.41
CA ARG A 5 -18.84 23.92 -7.98
C ARG A 5 -20.07 23.06 -7.72
N ALA A 6 -21.19 23.35 -8.39
CA ALA A 6 -22.41 22.55 -8.25
C ALA A 6 -22.21 21.11 -8.73
N SER A 7 -21.50 20.90 -9.85
CA SER A 7 -21.15 19.59 -10.36
C SER A 7 -20.29 18.80 -9.38
N TRP A 8 -19.27 19.45 -8.78
CA TRP A 8 -18.40 18.84 -7.79
C TRP A 8 -19.16 18.43 -6.52
N GLU A 9 -20.00 19.33 -5.97
CA GLU A 9 -20.82 19.05 -4.79
C GLU A 9 -21.78 17.87 -5.02
N THR A 10 -22.33 17.76 -6.21
CA THR A 10 -23.18 16.62 -6.59
C THR A 10 -22.38 15.32 -6.65
N ALA A 11 -21.24 15.32 -7.30
CA ALA A 11 -20.36 14.17 -7.41
C ALA A 11 -19.86 13.71 -6.04
N TYR A 12 -19.43 14.66 -5.20
CA TYR A 12 -18.98 14.40 -3.83
C TYR A 12 -20.09 13.82 -2.96
N SER A 13 -21.31 14.36 -3.06
CA SER A 13 -22.46 13.84 -2.34
C SER A 13 -22.83 12.41 -2.79
N LEU A 14 -22.79 12.15 -4.09
CA LEU A 14 -23.04 10.82 -4.64
C LEU A 14 -21.95 9.81 -4.22
N PHE A 15 -20.69 10.23 -4.18
CA PHE A 15 -19.60 9.42 -3.68
C PHE A 15 -19.84 9.06 -2.20
N TRP A 16 -20.16 10.05 -1.36
CA TRP A 16 -20.37 9.85 0.08
C TRP A 16 -21.60 9.02 0.42
N SER A 17 -22.65 9.05 -0.39
CA SER A 17 -23.84 8.20 -0.17
C SER A 17 -23.49 6.70 -0.15
N LYS A 18 -22.39 6.30 -0.79
CA LYS A 18 -21.89 4.92 -0.77
C LYS A 18 -21.36 4.50 0.60
N PHE A 19 -21.01 5.46 1.48
CA PHE A 19 -20.50 5.23 2.83
C PHE A 19 -21.52 5.38 3.95
N ASP A 20 -22.78 5.73 3.65
CA ASP A 20 -23.81 5.99 4.66
C ASP A 20 -23.97 4.85 5.67
N ASN A 21 -23.94 3.59 5.20
CA ASN A 21 -24.05 2.40 6.03
C ASN A 21 -22.79 2.08 6.87
N CYS A 22 -21.70 2.83 6.69
CA CYS A 22 -20.48 2.66 7.49
C CYS A 22 -20.60 3.30 8.88
N PHE A 23 -21.58 4.19 9.07
CA PHE A 23 -21.76 4.97 10.29
C PHE A 23 -23.10 4.68 10.95
N SER A 24 -23.09 4.38 12.26
CA SER A 24 -24.30 4.09 13.02
C SER A 24 -25.16 5.33 13.32
N TYR A 25 -24.57 6.52 13.23
CA TYR A 25 -25.24 7.79 13.53
C TYR A 25 -25.04 8.80 12.41
N ALA A 26 -26.13 9.43 11.97
CA ALA A 26 -26.10 10.46 10.92
C ALA A 26 -25.10 11.60 11.21
N LYS A 27 -25.04 12.06 12.47
CA LYS A 27 -24.08 13.10 12.90
C LYS A 27 -22.62 12.67 12.68
N THR A 28 -22.31 11.38 12.88
CA THR A 28 -20.97 10.83 12.66
C THR A 28 -20.65 10.76 11.15
N ALA A 29 -21.63 10.35 10.32
CA ALA A 29 -21.49 10.33 8.86
C ALA A 29 -21.22 11.74 8.30
N VAL A 30 -22.01 12.74 8.75
CA VAL A 30 -21.79 14.14 8.36
C VAL A 30 -20.40 14.61 8.77
N ARG A 31 -19.96 14.32 9.99
CA ARG A 31 -18.63 14.71 10.46
C ARG A 31 -17.51 14.04 9.67
N ALA A 32 -17.66 12.76 9.29
CA ALA A 32 -16.71 12.06 8.45
C ALA A 32 -16.60 12.71 7.07
N ARG A 33 -17.73 13.03 6.45
CA ARG A 33 -17.81 13.74 5.17
C ARG A 33 -17.11 15.10 5.23
N ASP A 34 -17.42 15.90 6.24
CA ASP A 34 -16.84 17.23 6.42
C ASP A 34 -15.32 17.14 6.70
N TYR A 35 -14.90 16.13 7.47
CA TYR A 35 -13.50 15.86 7.74
C TYR A 35 -12.72 15.57 6.46
N VAL A 36 -13.19 14.67 5.59
CA VAL A 36 -12.52 14.38 4.32
C VAL A 36 -12.55 15.58 3.39
N ARG A 37 -13.65 16.35 3.36
CA ARG A 37 -13.68 17.61 2.62
C ARG A 37 -12.61 18.59 3.09
N GLY A 38 -12.36 18.67 4.40
CA GLY A 38 -11.27 19.43 4.97
C GLY A 38 -9.89 18.90 4.56
N LEU A 39 -9.71 17.57 4.57
CA LEU A 39 -8.47 16.95 4.10
C LEU A 39 -8.17 17.26 2.61
N MET A 40 -9.19 17.29 1.76
CA MET A 40 -9.07 17.60 0.33
C MET A 40 -8.95 19.12 0.04
N SER A 41 -9.13 19.98 1.05
CA SER A 41 -9.07 21.43 0.85
C SER A 41 -7.65 21.95 0.80
N GLY A 42 -7.48 23.19 0.33
CA GLY A 42 -6.18 23.87 0.26
C GLY A 42 -5.68 24.44 1.59
N ILE A 43 -6.18 23.98 2.77
CA ILE A 43 -5.64 24.42 4.06
C ILE A 43 -4.19 23.97 4.22
N GLU A 44 -3.36 24.85 4.82
CA GLU A 44 -1.90 24.65 4.90
C GLU A 44 -1.51 23.41 5.72
N ARG A 45 -2.24 23.14 6.81
CA ARG A 45 -2.00 21.97 7.68
C ARG A 45 -3.31 21.25 7.99
N LYS A 46 -3.32 19.93 7.80
CA LYS A 46 -4.50 19.08 8.06
C LYS A 46 -4.59 18.66 9.54
N ASN A 47 -4.27 19.60 10.45
CA ASN A 47 -4.34 19.37 11.90
C ASN A 47 -5.74 19.66 12.47
N GLY A 48 -5.97 19.30 13.75
CA GLY A 48 -7.27 19.45 14.39
C GLY A 48 -7.79 20.89 14.46
N TRP A 49 -6.91 21.90 14.49
CA TRP A 49 -7.30 23.33 14.53
C TRP A 49 -7.78 23.81 13.17
N GLN A 50 -6.96 23.71 12.14
CA GLN A 50 -7.31 24.20 10.81
C GLN A 50 -8.48 23.44 10.19
N LEU A 51 -8.57 22.11 10.46
CA LEU A 51 -9.73 21.33 10.06
C LEU A 51 -11.00 21.78 10.79
N ALA A 52 -10.93 22.10 12.09
CA ALA A 52 -12.07 22.62 12.85
C ALA A 52 -12.56 23.95 12.29
N GLU A 53 -11.63 24.88 12.03
CA GLU A 53 -11.92 26.17 11.43
C GLU A 53 -12.57 26.03 10.05
N PHE A 54 -12.01 25.16 9.18
CA PHE A 54 -12.53 24.89 7.84
C PHE A 54 -13.98 24.35 7.87
N ILE A 55 -14.30 23.45 8.78
CA ILE A 55 -15.64 22.87 8.91
C ILE A 55 -16.61 23.71 9.77
N GLY A 56 -16.18 24.90 10.19
CA GLY A 56 -17.04 25.84 10.91
C GLY A 56 -17.34 25.45 12.35
N VAL A 57 -16.42 24.76 13.06
CA VAL A 57 -16.57 24.46 14.50
C VAL A 57 -15.59 25.31 15.31
N GLU A 58 -16.07 25.81 16.47
CA GLU A 58 -15.36 26.79 17.29
C GLU A 58 -14.05 26.27 17.92
N ALA A 59 -13.90 24.95 18.05
CA ALA A 59 -12.76 24.38 18.75
C ALA A 59 -12.29 23.05 18.15
N PRO A 60 -10.97 22.75 18.19
CA PRO A 60 -10.37 21.53 17.65
C PRO A 60 -10.86 20.25 18.35
N ASN A 61 -11.41 20.38 19.56
CA ASN A 61 -11.94 19.25 20.35
C ASN A 61 -12.98 18.44 19.58
N ALA A 62 -13.78 19.06 18.71
CA ALA A 62 -14.78 18.37 17.92
C ALA A 62 -14.12 17.39 16.92
N VAL A 63 -13.04 17.81 16.26
CA VAL A 63 -12.25 16.99 15.32
C VAL A 63 -11.46 15.92 16.06
N GLN A 64 -10.79 16.29 17.15
CA GLN A 64 -10.01 15.37 17.98
C GLN A 64 -10.89 14.27 18.59
N ASN A 65 -12.08 14.64 19.13
CA ASN A 65 -13.03 13.67 19.66
C ASN A 65 -13.64 12.79 18.57
N PHE A 66 -13.86 13.32 17.37
CA PHE A 66 -14.31 12.53 16.22
C PHE A 66 -13.31 11.42 15.88
N LEU A 67 -12.02 11.73 15.85
CA LEU A 67 -10.99 10.72 15.57
C LEU A 67 -10.80 9.74 16.74
N SER A 68 -10.77 10.22 17.98
CA SER A 68 -10.36 9.42 19.13
C SER A 68 -11.50 8.74 19.89
N ARG A 69 -12.69 9.33 19.94
CA ARG A 69 -13.81 8.91 20.81
C ARG A 69 -15.08 8.51 20.06
N ALA A 70 -15.33 9.06 18.84
CA ALA A 70 -16.55 8.76 18.11
C ALA A 70 -16.72 7.26 17.86
N VAL A 71 -17.97 6.79 18.00
CA VAL A 71 -18.30 5.37 17.86
C VAL A 71 -18.64 5.06 16.40
N TRP A 72 -17.65 4.61 15.66
CA TRP A 72 -17.77 4.03 14.33
C TRP A 72 -16.58 3.09 14.05
N VAL A 73 -16.74 2.21 13.08
CA VAL A 73 -15.77 1.14 12.78
C VAL A 73 -15.08 1.49 11.47
N ALA A 74 -13.79 1.88 11.55
CA ALA A 74 -12.98 2.24 10.39
C ALA A 74 -12.92 1.13 9.34
N ASP A 75 -12.98 -0.14 9.78
CA ASP A 75 -12.95 -1.28 8.87
C ASP A 75 -14.16 -1.36 7.95
N LYS A 76 -15.35 -0.94 8.40
CA LYS A 76 -16.53 -0.84 7.52
C LYS A 76 -16.31 0.15 6.38
N ALA A 77 -15.71 1.30 6.67
CA ALA A 77 -15.40 2.28 5.63
C ALA A 77 -14.27 1.80 4.71
N ARG A 78 -13.25 1.07 5.24
CA ARG A 78 -12.21 0.42 4.44
C ARG A 78 -12.81 -0.67 3.53
N ASP A 79 -13.71 -1.51 4.05
CA ASP A 79 -14.38 -2.56 3.26
C ASP A 79 -15.21 -1.94 2.14
N GLN A 80 -15.90 -0.84 2.43
CA GLN A 80 -16.62 -0.09 1.41
C GLN A 80 -15.67 0.52 0.36
N LEU A 81 -14.51 1.06 0.79
CA LEU A 81 -13.50 1.59 -0.11
C LEU A 81 -12.96 0.49 -1.05
N LEU A 82 -12.63 -0.69 -0.50
CA LEU A 82 -12.25 -1.87 -1.30
C LEU A 82 -13.32 -2.24 -2.32
N LYS A 83 -14.59 -2.24 -1.92
CA LYS A 83 -15.71 -2.61 -2.78
C LYS A 83 -15.92 -1.65 -3.95
N ILE A 84 -15.77 -0.35 -3.73
CA ILE A 84 -16.05 0.65 -4.77
C ILE A 84 -14.84 1.01 -5.63
N SER A 85 -13.62 0.86 -5.13
CA SER A 85 -12.40 1.29 -5.82
C SER A 85 -12.24 0.71 -7.23
N PRO A 86 -12.61 -0.56 -7.53
CA PRO A 86 -12.51 -1.07 -8.90
C PRO A 86 -13.30 -0.23 -9.92
N SER A 87 -14.49 0.24 -9.57
CA SER A 87 -15.32 1.04 -10.49
C SER A 87 -14.72 2.43 -10.81
N TYR A 88 -13.85 2.94 -9.96
CA TYR A 88 -13.15 4.22 -10.17
C TYR A 88 -11.80 4.06 -10.87
N LEU A 89 -11.11 2.95 -10.63
CA LEU A 89 -9.71 2.78 -11.02
C LEU A 89 -9.51 1.86 -12.23
N LEU A 90 -10.49 1.01 -12.56
CA LEU A 90 -10.39 0.00 -13.60
C LEU A 90 -11.39 0.26 -14.73
N GLU A 91 -11.02 -0.08 -15.95
CA GLU A 91 -11.97 -0.23 -17.06
C GLU A 91 -12.78 -1.53 -16.92
N ASP A 92 -13.87 -1.61 -17.67
CA ASP A 92 -14.74 -2.80 -17.67
C ASP A 92 -13.95 -4.02 -18.15
N GLY A 93 -13.94 -5.09 -17.33
CA GLY A 93 -13.17 -6.31 -17.59
C GLY A 93 -11.68 -6.22 -17.22
N GLU A 94 -11.18 -5.07 -16.81
CA GLU A 94 -9.80 -4.93 -16.35
C GLU A 94 -9.64 -5.54 -14.94
N ARG A 95 -8.50 -6.21 -14.70
CA ARG A 95 -8.20 -6.83 -13.40
C ARG A 95 -7.28 -5.98 -12.51
N GLY A 96 -6.56 -5.03 -13.07
CA GLY A 96 -5.63 -4.16 -12.33
C GLY A 96 -4.51 -4.89 -11.61
N SER A 97 -3.77 -4.17 -10.77
CA SER A 97 -2.71 -4.71 -9.94
C SER A 97 -2.91 -4.32 -8.47
N LEU A 98 -2.71 -5.25 -7.53
CA LEU A 98 -2.58 -4.95 -6.11
C LEU A 98 -1.11 -4.76 -5.78
N ILE A 99 -0.78 -3.65 -5.15
CA ILE A 99 0.59 -3.26 -4.83
C ILE A 99 0.70 -3.08 -3.32
N ILE A 100 1.70 -3.71 -2.71
CA ILE A 100 1.92 -3.69 -1.27
C ILE A 100 3.25 -3.00 -0.96
N ASP A 101 3.20 -2.06 -0.02
CA ASP A 101 4.38 -1.38 0.50
C ASP A 101 4.07 -0.76 1.87
N GLU A 102 5.07 -0.23 2.56
CA GLU A 102 4.88 0.49 3.80
C GLU A 102 5.39 1.92 3.73
N THR A 103 4.83 2.77 4.60
CA THR A 103 5.36 4.12 4.80
C THR A 103 5.47 4.47 6.27
N GLY A 104 6.46 5.31 6.60
CA GLY A 104 6.72 5.78 7.95
C GLY A 104 6.04 7.11 8.25
N PHE A 105 5.58 7.25 9.50
CA PHE A 105 5.02 8.47 10.08
C PHE A 105 5.92 8.90 11.24
N ILE A 106 6.69 9.96 11.05
CA ILE A 106 7.64 10.46 12.06
C ILE A 106 6.87 11.03 13.25
N LYS A 107 7.27 10.67 14.45
CA LYS A 107 6.66 11.11 15.70
C LYS A 107 7.70 11.63 16.67
N LYS A 108 7.38 12.74 17.38
CA LYS A 108 8.29 13.35 18.36
C LYS A 108 8.28 12.64 19.71
N GLY A 109 7.17 11.96 20.06
CA GLY A 109 6.98 11.34 21.38
C GLY A 109 6.85 9.81 21.33
N GLY A 110 6.83 9.16 22.50
CA GLY A 110 6.76 7.70 22.67
C GLY A 110 5.35 7.12 22.88
N HIS A 111 4.28 7.95 22.85
CA HIS A 111 2.94 7.56 23.27
C HIS A 111 1.99 7.18 22.11
N SER A 112 2.39 7.35 20.86
CA SER A 112 1.53 6.94 19.73
C SER A 112 1.57 5.43 19.54
N ALA A 113 0.43 4.82 19.22
CA ALA A 113 0.30 3.38 19.02
C ALA A 113 1.36 2.86 18.01
N GLY A 114 2.14 1.86 18.38
CA GLY A 114 3.15 1.26 17.51
C GLY A 114 4.43 2.09 17.28
N VAL A 115 4.57 3.26 17.94
CA VAL A 115 5.77 4.09 17.77
C VAL A 115 7.02 3.45 18.35
N LYS A 116 8.11 3.49 17.59
CA LYS A 116 9.44 2.99 17.97
C LYS A 116 10.52 3.66 17.15
N ARG A 117 11.76 3.69 17.65
CA ARG A 117 12.94 3.96 16.83
C ARG A 117 13.19 2.76 15.92
N GLN A 118 12.89 2.94 14.65
CA GLN A 118 12.98 1.90 13.61
C GLN A 118 13.33 2.54 12.26
N TYR A 119 13.77 1.74 11.30
CA TYR A 119 14.02 2.25 9.96
C TYR A 119 12.72 2.78 9.35
N SER A 120 12.78 3.99 8.83
CA SER A 120 11.68 4.64 8.12
C SER A 120 12.15 5.00 6.72
N GLY A 121 11.51 4.43 5.69
CA GLY A 121 11.78 4.78 4.29
C GLY A 121 11.60 6.28 4.03
N THR A 122 10.60 6.90 4.65
CA THR A 122 10.35 8.35 4.56
C THR A 122 11.53 9.19 5.06
N ALA A 123 12.19 8.74 6.15
CA ALA A 123 13.36 9.46 6.70
C ALA A 123 14.69 9.00 6.09
N GLY A 124 14.73 7.88 5.38
CA GLY A 124 15.95 7.25 4.86
C GLY A 124 16.92 6.77 5.96
N ARG A 125 16.46 6.71 7.22
CA ARG A 125 17.28 6.36 8.41
C ARG A 125 16.42 5.79 9.53
N ILE A 126 17.09 5.34 10.60
CA ILE A 126 16.41 4.96 11.86
C ILE A 126 15.88 6.24 12.54
N GLU A 127 14.55 6.33 12.65
CA GLU A 127 13.86 7.46 13.25
C GLU A 127 12.71 6.99 14.15
N ASN A 128 12.27 7.84 15.09
CA ASN A 128 11.11 7.55 15.93
C ASN A 128 9.84 7.69 15.08
N SER A 129 9.23 6.55 14.75
CA SER A 129 8.16 6.49 13.75
C SER A 129 7.15 5.39 14.04
N GLN A 130 5.93 5.59 13.53
CA GLN A 130 4.96 4.53 13.29
C GLN A 130 5.14 4.04 11.86
N ILE A 131 4.89 2.77 11.60
CA ILE A 131 4.93 2.21 10.24
C ILE A 131 3.52 1.68 9.89
N GLY A 132 2.95 2.20 8.83
CA GLY A 132 1.73 1.67 8.22
C GLY A 132 2.08 0.80 7.02
N VAL A 133 1.49 -0.38 6.94
CA VAL A 133 1.51 -1.24 5.75
C VAL A 133 0.26 -0.94 4.96
N PHE A 134 0.41 -0.75 3.66
CA PHE A 134 -0.68 -0.34 2.78
C PHE A 134 -0.78 -1.24 1.56
N MET A 135 -1.98 -1.29 1.01
CA MET A 135 -2.26 -1.89 -0.28
C MET A 135 -2.91 -0.85 -1.20
N ALA A 136 -2.37 -0.70 -2.40
CA ALA A 136 -2.96 0.10 -3.47
C ALA A 136 -3.56 -0.79 -4.54
N LEU A 137 -4.64 -0.32 -5.17
CA LEU A 137 -5.16 -0.84 -6.43
C LEU A 137 -4.76 0.12 -7.54
N ALA A 138 -4.17 -0.42 -8.61
CA ALA A 138 -3.76 0.34 -9.77
C ALA A 138 -4.36 -0.26 -11.04
N GLY A 139 -4.95 0.58 -11.86
CA GLY A 139 -5.52 0.25 -13.16
C GLY A 139 -5.32 1.36 -14.18
N SER A 140 -5.99 1.24 -15.32
CA SER A 140 -5.85 2.17 -16.44
C SER A 140 -6.42 3.57 -16.16
N LYS A 141 -7.44 3.68 -15.28
CA LYS A 141 -8.04 4.98 -14.88
C LYS A 141 -7.25 5.68 -13.79
N GLY A 142 -6.42 4.95 -13.01
CA GLY A 142 -5.66 5.53 -11.90
C GLY A 142 -5.23 4.52 -10.86
N HIS A 143 -4.80 5.05 -9.72
CA HIS A 143 -4.35 4.23 -8.59
C HIS A 143 -4.64 4.94 -7.27
N ALA A 144 -5.03 4.17 -6.25
CA ALA A 144 -5.29 4.69 -4.91
C ALA A 144 -4.98 3.64 -3.83
N LEU A 145 -4.76 4.11 -2.60
CA LEU A 145 -4.65 3.25 -1.43
C LEU A 145 -6.04 2.69 -1.08
N VAL A 146 -6.15 1.38 -0.93
CA VAL A 146 -7.44 0.70 -0.71
C VAL A 146 -7.51 -0.09 0.61
N ASP A 147 -6.36 -0.38 1.24
CA ASP A 147 -6.30 -1.04 2.54
C ASP A 147 -5.05 -0.63 3.33
N ARG A 148 -5.07 -0.85 4.64
CA ARG A 148 -4.03 -0.43 5.60
C ARG A 148 -4.00 -1.31 6.84
N GLU A 149 -2.80 -1.47 7.41
CA GLU A 149 -2.57 -2.03 8.75
C GLU A 149 -1.47 -1.27 9.46
N LEU A 150 -1.67 -0.97 10.75
CA LEU A 150 -0.62 -0.40 11.58
C LEU A 150 0.30 -1.51 12.12
N TYR A 151 1.57 -1.43 11.78
CA TYR A 151 2.57 -2.36 12.30
C TYR A 151 2.83 -2.10 13.80
N LEU A 152 2.65 -3.13 14.62
CA LEU A 152 2.99 -3.11 16.04
C LEU A 152 4.34 -3.82 16.24
N PRO A 153 5.41 -3.12 16.64
CA PRO A 153 6.67 -3.76 17.00
C PRO A 153 6.48 -4.81 18.10
N LYS A 154 7.32 -5.85 18.12
CA LYS A 154 7.22 -6.98 19.05
C LYS A 154 7.20 -6.53 20.53
N GLU A 155 7.94 -5.49 20.86
CA GLU A 155 8.02 -4.92 22.21
C GLU A 155 6.70 -4.28 22.66
N TRP A 156 5.89 -3.76 21.72
CA TRP A 156 4.55 -3.28 22.02
C TRP A 156 3.62 -4.42 22.45
N CYS A 157 3.65 -5.54 21.72
CA CYS A 157 2.81 -6.70 22.03
C CYS A 157 3.21 -7.39 23.37
N ALA A 158 4.42 -7.16 23.86
CA ALA A 158 4.88 -7.66 25.13
C ALA A 158 4.51 -6.75 26.33
N ASP A 159 4.09 -5.50 26.07
CA ASP A 159 3.78 -4.49 27.11
C ASP A 159 2.28 -4.21 27.18
N ARG A 160 1.57 -4.94 28.05
CA ARG A 160 0.12 -4.84 28.22
C ARG A 160 -0.35 -3.43 28.61
N GLN A 161 0.38 -2.76 29.51
CA GLN A 161 0.02 -1.42 29.98
C GLN A 161 0.12 -0.43 28.82
N ARG A 162 1.15 -0.55 28.02
CA ARG A 162 1.36 0.28 26.84
C ARG A 162 0.27 0.05 25.79
N LEU A 163 -0.15 -1.20 25.54
CA LEU A 163 -1.26 -1.52 24.66
C LEU A 163 -2.56 -0.85 25.15
N GLN A 164 -2.91 -1.00 26.42
CA GLN A 164 -4.09 -0.42 27.02
C GLN A 164 -4.10 1.11 26.93
N SER A 165 -2.94 1.76 27.15
CA SER A 165 -2.82 3.22 27.13
C SER A 165 -3.19 3.86 25.79
N VAL A 166 -3.15 3.10 24.70
CA VAL A 166 -3.51 3.54 23.33
C VAL A 166 -4.78 2.87 22.80
N GLY A 167 -5.49 2.11 23.66
CA GLY A 167 -6.74 1.44 23.31
C GLY A 167 -6.58 0.19 22.44
N ILE A 168 -5.46 -0.50 22.54
CA ILE A 168 -5.23 -1.82 21.92
C ILE A 168 -5.58 -2.90 22.94
N HIS A 169 -6.22 -3.97 22.46
CA HIS A 169 -6.54 -5.11 23.31
C HIS A 169 -5.26 -5.77 23.84
N GLU A 170 -5.22 -6.11 25.13
CA GLU A 170 -4.05 -6.67 25.80
C GLU A 170 -3.56 -8.02 25.25
N GLN A 171 -4.43 -8.73 24.50
CA GLN A 171 -4.13 -9.99 23.81
C GLN A 171 -3.67 -9.76 22.36
N ALA A 172 -3.30 -8.54 21.97
CA ALA A 172 -2.77 -8.28 20.64
C ALA A 172 -1.52 -9.13 20.38
N ILE A 173 -1.54 -9.90 19.30
CA ILE A 173 -0.46 -10.79 18.88
C ILE A 173 0.44 -10.05 17.90
N PHE A 174 1.75 -10.24 18.06
CA PHE A 174 2.72 -9.72 17.10
C PHE A 174 2.50 -10.33 15.70
N GLN A 175 2.44 -9.48 14.71
CA GLN A 175 2.40 -9.86 13.30
C GLN A 175 3.54 -9.17 12.54
N THR A 176 4.22 -9.91 11.68
CA THR A 176 5.20 -9.34 10.77
C THR A 176 4.49 -8.48 9.71
N LYS A 177 5.22 -7.58 9.04
CA LYS A 177 4.66 -6.79 7.94
C LYS A 177 4.14 -7.69 6.80
N GLN A 178 4.79 -8.81 6.55
CA GLN A 178 4.38 -9.80 5.58
C GLN A 178 3.05 -10.46 5.94
N GLN A 179 2.84 -10.79 7.21
CA GLN A 179 1.56 -11.33 7.70
C GLN A 179 0.44 -10.29 7.62
N LEU A 180 0.73 -9.01 7.90
CA LEU A 180 -0.22 -7.92 7.68
C LEU A 180 -0.57 -7.77 6.19
N ALA A 181 0.40 -7.91 5.30
CA ALA A 181 0.18 -7.90 3.85
C ALA A 181 -0.72 -9.06 3.40
N ILE A 182 -0.47 -10.28 3.89
CA ILE A 182 -1.31 -11.46 3.61
C ILE A 182 -2.75 -11.21 4.08
N LYS A 183 -2.94 -10.68 5.28
CA LYS A 183 -4.26 -10.32 5.82
C LYS A 183 -5.01 -9.32 4.93
N MET A 184 -4.32 -8.32 4.36
CA MET A 184 -4.92 -7.38 3.41
C MET A 184 -5.31 -8.06 2.10
N LEU A 185 -4.45 -8.94 1.57
CA LEU A 185 -4.76 -9.71 0.36
C LEU A 185 -5.97 -10.64 0.56
N GLU A 186 -6.06 -11.31 1.71
CA GLU A 186 -7.23 -12.13 2.06
C GLU A 186 -8.53 -11.33 2.03
N ARG A 187 -8.50 -10.11 2.58
CA ARG A 187 -9.65 -9.20 2.51
C ARG A 187 -9.99 -8.81 1.08
N ALA A 188 -9.00 -8.41 0.28
CA ALA A 188 -9.23 -8.03 -1.11
C ALA A 188 -9.86 -9.18 -1.92
N PHE A 189 -9.33 -10.38 -1.77
CA PHE A 189 -9.86 -11.57 -2.45
C PHE A 189 -11.27 -11.94 -1.95
N SER A 190 -11.54 -11.80 -0.65
CA SER A 190 -12.89 -12.04 -0.08
C SER A 190 -13.93 -11.02 -0.55
N HIS A 191 -13.50 -9.81 -0.94
CA HIS A 191 -14.35 -8.79 -1.57
C HIS A 191 -14.45 -8.94 -3.10
N GLY A 192 -13.92 -10.03 -3.66
CA GLY A 192 -14.03 -10.34 -5.08
C GLY A 192 -13.00 -9.64 -5.97
N ILE A 193 -12.00 -8.96 -5.40
CA ILE A 193 -10.92 -8.38 -6.18
C ILE A 193 -10.01 -9.51 -6.68
N GLN A 194 -9.91 -9.65 -8.00
CA GLN A 194 -9.07 -10.64 -8.67
C GLN A 194 -8.01 -9.90 -9.48
N PRO A 195 -6.89 -9.49 -8.90
CA PRO A 195 -5.90 -8.69 -9.61
C PRO A 195 -5.19 -9.51 -10.69
N HIS A 196 -4.75 -8.84 -11.73
CA HIS A 196 -3.84 -9.45 -12.71
C HIS A 196 -2.49 -9.75 -12.07
N TRP A 197 -1.96 -8.79 -11.30
CA TRP A 197 -0.68 -8.93 -10.59
C TRP A 197 -0.80 -8.57 -9.11
N VAL A 198 -0.01 -9.27 -8.28
CA VAL A 198 0.37 -8.78 -6.94
C VAL A 198 1.83 -8.34 -7.02
N LEU A 199 2.10 -7.11 -6.62
CA LEU A 199 3.40 -6.46 -6.68
C LEU A 199 3.85 -6.06 -5.28
N ALA A 200 5.12 -6.27 -4.97
CA ALA A 200 5.69 -5.86 -3.68
C ALA A 200 7.21 -5.65 -3.79
N ASP A 201 7.77 -4.98 -2.79
CA ASP A 201 9.20 -4.77 -2.68
C ASP A 201 9.95 -6.00 -2.11
N ALA A 202 11.27 -5.84 -1.89
CA ALA A 202 12.12 -6.92 -1.43
C ALA A 202 11.85 -7.35 0.02
N LEU A 203 11.21 -6.52 0.84
CA LEU A 203 10.81 -6.89 2.19
C LEU A 203 9.76 -8.01 2.17
N TYR A 204 8.78 -7.89 1.29
CA TYR A 204 7.70 -8.88 1.11
C TYR A 204 8.15 -10.02 0.19
N GLY A 205 8.76 -9.67 -0.94
CA GLY A 205 9.15 -10.65 -1.95
C GLY A 205 10.23 -11.62 -1.49
N SER A 206 11.10 -11.26 -0.55
CA SER A 206 12.07 -12.18 0.05
C SER A 206 11.44 -13.17 1.05
N SER A 207 10.21 -12.92 1.53
CA SER A 207 9.50 -13.82 2.42
C SER A 207 8.96 -15.04 1.69
N TYR A 208 9.38 -16.24 2.11
CA TYR A 208 8.82 -17.49 1.60
C TYR A 208 7.34 -17.62 1.93
N GLU A 209 6.91 -17.25 3.14
CA GLU A 209 5.51 -17.30 3.61
C GLU A 209 4.61 -16.46 2.69
N PHE A 210 5.03 -15.25 2.34
CA PHE A 210 4.29 -14.36 1.46
C PHE A 210 4.15 -14.93 0.03
N ARG A 211 5.26 -15.40 -0.55
CA ARG A 211 5.21 -16.02 -1.89
C ARG A 211 4.40 -17.33 -1.90
N LYS A 212 4.57 -18.16 -0.84
CA LYS A 212 3.80 -19.40 -0.71
C LYS A 212 2.30 -19.13 -0.67
N TYR A 213 1.87 -18.13 0.10
CA TYR A 213 0.46 -17.72 0.13
C TYR A 213 -0.07 -17.40 -1.27
N LEU A 214 0.67 -16.61 -2.05
CA LEU A 214 0.28 -16.25 -3.42
C LEU A 214 0.26 -17.47 -4.36
N LEU A 215 1.21 -18.38 -4.23
CA LEU A 215 1.24 -19.66 -4.97
C LEU A 215 0.04 -20.52 -4.63
N ASP A 216 -0.30 -20.69 -3.35
CA ASP A 216 -1.44 -21.47 -2.89
C ASP A 216 -2.78 -20.89 -3.43
N LYS A 217 -2.83 -19.58 -3.63
CA LYS A 217 -3.96 -18.86 -4.27
C LYS A 217 -3.91 -18.88 -5.80
N LYS A 218 -2.89 -19.48 -6.40
CA LYS A 218 -2.62 -19.46 -7.86
C LYS A 218 -2.55 -18.02 -8.42
N GLN A 219 -2.16 -17.07 -7.57
CA GLN A 219 -2.13 -15.65 -7.91
C GLN A 219 -0.81 -15.32 -8.62
N ALA A 220 -0.90 -14.69 -9.78
CA ALA A 220 0.27 -14.16 -10.48
C ALA A 220 0.89 -13.00 -9.68
N TYR A 221 2.23 -12.99 -9.62
CA TYR A 221 2.96 -11.94 -8.92
C TYR A 221 4.29 -11.58 -9.59
N VAL A 222 4.73 -10.35 -9.36
CA VAL A 222 6.09 -9.87 -9.64
C VAL A 222 6.59 -9.15 -8.39
N VAL A 223 7.47 -9.77 -7.63
CA VAL A 223 7.96 -9.23 -6.36
C VAL A 223 9.47 -9.06 -6.40
N ALA A 224 9.96 -7.90 -5.94
CA ALA A 224 11.40 -7.71 -5.81
C ALA A 224 11.94 -8.63 -4.70
N VAL A 225 13.20 -9.00 -4.81
CA VAL A 225 13.88 -9.84 -3.81
C VAL A 225 15.28 -9.32 -3.51
N SER A 226 15.79 -9.64 -2.32
CA SER A 226 17.18 -9.33 -1.95
C SER A 226 18.16 -10.09 -2.85
N ARG A 227 19.27 -9.46 -3.21
CA ARG A 227 20.38 -10.10 -3.93
C ARG A 227 20.93 -11.35 -3.24
N GLN A 228 20.73 -11.47 -1.94
CA GLN A 228 21.16 -12.62 -1.14
C GLN A 228 20.16 -13.78 -1.15
N GLN A 229 19.01 -13.63 -1.83
CA GLN A 229 18.04 -14.71 -1.96
C GLN A 229 18.68 -15.87 -2.74
N HIS A 230 18.31 -17.10 -2.37
CA HIS A 230 18.84 -18.30 -3.01
C HIS A 230 17.83 -18.93 -3.96
N ILE A 231 18.33 -19.51 -5.03
CA ILE A 231 17.61 -20.35 -5.97
C ILE A 231 18.35 -21.69 -6.15
N SER A 232 17.62 -22.71 -6.56
CA SER A 232 18.21 -23.98 -6.98
C SER A 232 18.47 -23.92 -8.50
N MET A 233 19.73 -24.03 -8.91
CA MET A 233 20.16 -24.22 -10.29
C MET A 233 21.14 -25.39 -10.37
N ASN A 234 20.95 -26.30 -11.33
CA ASN A 234 21.83 -27.45 -11.54
C ASN A 234 22.10 -28.25 -10.25
N PHE A 235 21.03 -28.47 -9.45
CA PHE A 235 21.06 -29.15 -8.13
C PHE A 235 21.91 -28.46 -7.04
N GLN A 236 22.30 -27.22 -7.27
CA GLN A 236 23.04 -26.42 -6.28
C GLN A 236 22.22 -25.21 -5.83
N GLN A 237 22.38 -24.84 -4.57
CA GLN A 237 21.85 -23.59 -4.04
C GLN A 237 22.81 -22.45 -4.40
N ILE A 238 22.33 -21.49 -5.18
CA ILE A 238 23.10 -20.33 -5.62
C ILE A 238 22.37 -19.04 -5.27
N ARG A 239 23.10 -18.00 -4.90
CA ARG A 239 22.51 -16.67 -4.69
C ARG A 239 22.04 -16.07 -6.03
N VAL A 240 20.96 -15.29 -6.00
CA VAL A 240 20.42 -14.69 -7.23
C VAL A 240 21.39 -13.73 -7.91
N ASP A 241 22.21 -12.99 -7.16
CA ASP A 241 23.24 -12.13 -7.75
C ASP A 241 24.31 -12.95 -8.50
N ALA A 242 24.83 -14.01 -7.89
CA ALA A 242 25.79 -14.90 -8.52
C ALA A 242 25.20 -15.65 -9.74
N ALA A 243 23.92 -16.00 -9.69
CA ALA A 243 23.24 -16.60 -10.84
C ALA A 243 23.20 -15.65 -12.06
N ILE A 244 22.93 -14.38 -11.81
CA ILE A 244 22.78 -13.34 -12.85
C ILE A 244 24.14 -12.86 -13.39
N GLU A 245 25.20 -12.84 -12.59
CA GLU A 245 26.57 -12.48 -13.03
C GLU A 245 27.04 -13.33 -14.20
N ASN A 246 26.61 -14.59 -14.25
CA ASN A 246 26.98 -15.53 -15.32
C ASN A 246 26.12 -15.40 -16.58
N PHE A 247 25.18 -14.46 -16.65
CA PHE A 247 24.34 -14.29 -17.83
C PHE A 247 25.11 -13.63 -18.96
N PRO A 248 25.12 -14.23 -20.16
CA PRO A 248 25.81 -13.65 -21.30
C PRO A 248 25.18 -12.33 -21.73
N PRO A 249 25.90 -11.39 -22.36
CA PRO A 249 25.37 -10.10 -22.81
C PRO A 249 24.08 -10.22 -23.64
N LYS A 250 23.95 -11.25 -24.47
CA LYS A 250 22.77 -11.54 -25.29
C LYS A 250 21.53 -11.92 -24.50
N ALA A 251 21.64 -12.24 -23.19
CA ALA A 251 20.53 -12.54 -22.32
C ALA A 251 19.81 -11.26 -21.81
N TRP A 252 20.36 -10.09 -22.11
CA TRP A 252 19.82 -8.81 -21.69
C TRP A 252 19.11 -8.11 -22.85
N SER A 253 17.88 -7.68 -22.61
CA SER A 253 17.05 -6.96 -23.57
C SER A 253 16.66 -5.60 -23.02
N LYS A 254 16.78 -4.55 -23.85
CA LYS A 254 16.35 -3.19 -23.49
C LYS A 254 14.83 -3.08 -23.60
N ILE A 255 14.16 -2.89 -22.47
CA ILE A 255 12.70 -2.84 -22.37
C ILE A 255 12.30 -1.68 -21.46
N THR A 256 11.19 -1.01 -21.79
CA THR A 256 10.61 0.01 -20.94
C THR A 256 9.81 -0.61 -19.78
N ALA A 257 9.97 -0.03 -18.58
CA ALA A 257 9.16 -0.33 -17.40
C ALA A 257 7.93 0.60 -17.29
N GLY A 258 7.54 1.24 -18.40
CA GLY A 258 6.44 2.21 -18.47
C GLY A 258 6.92 3.65 -18.32
N THR A 259 5.96 4.58 -18.42
CA THR A 259 6.21 6.03 -18.34
C THR A 259 6.31 6.46 -16.88
N GLY A 260 7.26 7.31 -16.57
CA GLY A 260 7.40 8.01 -15.29
C GLY A 260 7.33 9.53 -15.48
N ALA A 261 7.46 10.31 -14.40
CA ALA A 261 7.39 11.78 -14.45
C ALA A 261 8.41 12.44 -15.42
N LYS A 262 9.52 11.75 -15.73
CA LYS A 262 10.58 12.21 -16.65
C LYS A 262 10.56 11.49 -18.01
N GLY A 263 9.44 10.86 -18.40
CA GLY A 263 9.30 10.09 -19.64
C GLY A 263 9.47 8.58 -19.42
N GLU A 264 9.69 7.85 -20.52
CA GLU A 264 9.84 6.39 -20.47
C GLU A 264 11.05 5.93 -19.66
N ARG A 265 10.86 4.92 -18.82
CA ARG A 265 11.89 4.32 -17.97
C ARG A 265 12.48 3.09 -18.63
N TRP A 266 13.57 3.28 -19.35
CA TRP A 266 14.29 2.23 -20.05
C TRP A 266 15.32 1.56 -19.14
N TYR A 267 15.30 0.21 -19.14
CA TYR A 267 16.26 -0.65 -18.45
C TYR A 267 16.66 -1.83 -19.34
N GLU A 268 17.74 -2.49 -19.00
CA GLU A 268 18.03 -3.80 -19.54
C GLU A 268 17.47 -4.87 -18.59
N TRP A 269 16.81 -5.85 -19.17
CA TRP A 269 16.13 -6.91 -18.46
C TRP A 269 16.63 -8.26 -18.92
N SER A 270 16.76 -9.18 -17.97
CA SER A 270 17.04 -10.59 -18.22
C SER A 270 16.08 -11.46 -17.42
N PHE A 271 15.87 -12.70 -17.86
CA PHE A 271 15.03 -13.64 -17.13
C PHE A 271 15.48 -15.07 -17.36
N THR A 272 15.18 -15.94 -16.40
CA THR A 272 15.31 -17.40 -16.53
C THR A 272 14.13 -18.07 -15.83
N LYS A 273 13.61 -19.13 -16.47
CA LYS A 273 12.59 -19.99 -15.85
C LYS A 273 13.24 -20.79 -14.74
N LEU A 274 12.58 -20.88 -13.60
CA LEU A 274 13.01 -21.68 -12.46
C LEU A 274 12.35 -23.06 -12.53
N CYS A 275 13.08 -24.10 -12.13
CA CYS A 275 12.55 -25.45 -12.00
C CYS A 275 11.74 -25.63 -10.69
N TRP A 276 11.03 -24.59 -10.26
CA TRP A 276 10.19 -24.62 -9.07
C TRP A 276 8.78 -25.07 -9.41
N THR A 277 8.15 -25.73 -8.45
CA THR A 277 6.73 -26.11 -8.58
C THR A 277 5.88 -24.88 -8.79
N ALA A 278 5.04 -24.92 -9.79
CA ALA A 278 4.03 -23.90 -10.09
C ALA A 278 2.68 -24.55 -10.32
N SER A 279 1.61 -23.74 -10.37
CA SER A 279 0.29 -24.22 -10.76
C SER A 279 0.28 -24.61 -12.25
N GLU A 280 -0.65 -25.46 -12.65
CA GLU A 280 -0.87 -25.81 -14.06
C GLU A 280 -1.06 -24.54 -14.91
N GLY A 281 -0.37 -24.47 -16.07
CA GLY A 281 -0.37 -23.31 -16.95
C GLY A 281 0.40 -22.10 -16.44
N MET A 282 1.14 -22.26 -15.34
CA MET A 282 1.94 -21.20 -14.71
C MET A 282 3.40 -21.64 -14.55
N SER A 283 4.29 -20.66 -14.50
CA SER A 283 5.72 -20.90 -14.23
C SER A 283 6.27 -19.86 -13.26
N GLN A 284 7.39 -20.22 -12.63
CA GLN A 284 8.15 -19.29 -11.81
C GLN A 284 9.43 -18.86 -12.54
N TYR A 285 9.80 -17.58 -12.38
CA TYR A 285 10.93 -16.98 -13.05
C TYR A 285 11.78 -16.18 -12.07
N LEU A 286 13.11 -16.23 -12.27
CA LEU A 286 14.03 -15.21 -11.78
C LEU A 286 14.19 -14.17 -12.87
N ARG A 287 14.04 -12.90 -12.52
CA ARG A 287 14.31 -11.76 -13.38
C ARG A 287 15.33 -10.84 -12.76
N ALA A 288 16.10 -10.19 -13.62
CA ALA A 288 16.99 -9.12 -13.25
C ALA A 288 16.70 -7.88 -14.11
N ARG A 289 16.78 -6.71 -13.49
CA ARG A 289 16.71 -5.40 -14.15
C ARG A 289 17.98 -4.64 -13.80
N ARG A 290 18.70 -4.15 -14.80
CA ARG A 290 19.86 -3.29 -14.57
C ARG A 290 19.68 -1.91 -15.20
N ASN A 291 20.27 -0.91 -14.56
CA ASN A 291 20.28 0.44 -15.07
C ASN A 291 21.21 0.52 -16.30
N ILE A 292 20.75 1.13 -17.40
CA ILE A 292 21.53 1.27 -18.64
C ILE A 292 22.80 2.10 -18.43
N LYS A 293 22.72 3.13 -17.56
CA LYS A 293 23.86 4.04 -17.28
C LYS A 293 24.77 3.53 -16.16
N LYS A 294 24.26 2.62 -15.32
CA LYS A 294 24.96 2.02 -14.18
C LYS A 294 24.65 0.52 -14.14
N PRO A 295 25.30 -0.29 -14.98
CA PRO A 295 24.97 -1.72 -15.11
C PRO A 295 25.17 -2.53 -13.83
N GLU A 296 25.96 -2.03 -12.87
CA GLU A 296 26.14 -2.59 -11.53
C GLU A 296 24.93 -2.40 -10.61
N ASP A 297 24.04 -1.47 -10.92
CA ASP A 297 22.77 -1.26 -10.20
C ASP A 297 21.71 -2.24 -10.72
N ILE A 298 21.64 -3.41 -10.07
CA ILE A 298 20.77 -4.52 -10.45
C ILE A 298 19.71 -4.76 -9.39
N SER A 299 18.47 -4.85 -9.83
CA SER A 299 17.31 -5.28 -9.04
C SER A 299 16.91 -6.69 -9.46
N TYR A 300 16.50 -7.51 -8.50
CA TYR A 300 16.12 -8.92 -8.71
C TYR A 300 14.66 -9.12 -8.35
N TYR A 301 13.99 -10.01 -9.10
CA TYR A 301 12.56 -10.28 -8.92
C TYR A 301 12.29 -11.77 -9.03
N PHE A 302 11.40 -12.27 -8.17
CA PHE A 302 10.73 -13.53 -8.41
C PHE A 302 9.34 -13.27 -9.00
N CYS A 303 9.00 -14.04 -10.02
CA CYS A 303 7.72 -13.94 -10.69
C CYS A 303 7.04 -15.32 -10.70
N HIS A 304 5.72 -15.30 -10.56
CA HIS A 304 4.83 -16.42 -10.85
C HIS A 304 3.81 -15.91 -11.86
N ALA A 305 3.78 -16.50 -13.02
CA ALA A 305 3.06 -15.95 -14.16
C ALA A 305 2.62 -17.06 -15.13
N PRO A 306 1.62 -16.81 -16.01
CA PRO A 306 1.27 -17.72 -17.08
C PRO A 306 2.49 -18.13 -17.91
N ASP A 307 2.50 -19.37 -18.42
CA ASP A 307 3.62 -19.89 -19.21
C ASP A 307 3.91 -19.07 -20.47
N GLU A 308 2.88 -18.45 -21.03
CA GLU A 308 2.96 -17.63 -22.27
C GLU A 308 3.26 -16.15 -22.01
N VAL A 309 3.52 -15.76 -20.74
CA VAL A 309 3.76 -14.36 -20.39
C VAL A 309 4.99 -13.80 -21.13
N SER A 310 4.85 -12.64 -21.72
CA SER A 310 5.96 -11.97 -22.39
C SER A 310 6.91 -11.29 -21.42
N LEU A 311 8.19 -11.16 -21.83
CA LEU A 311 9.17 -10.39 -21.08
C LEU A 311 8.76 -8.91 -20.90
N ASN A 312 8.11 -8.33 -21.91
CA ASN A 312 7.60 -6.97 -21.87
C ASN A 312 6.49 -6.78 -20.82
N GLU A 313 5.58 -7.74 -20.72
CA GLU A 313 4.49 -7.72 -19.75
C GLU A 313 5.02 -7.78 -18.31
N LEU A 314 5.95 -8.71 -18.04
CA LEU A 314 6.60 -8.78 -16.74
C LEU A 314 7.41 -7.51 -16.41
N ALA A 315 8.04 -6.85 -17.41
CA ALA A 315 8.78 -5.59 -17.19
C ALA A 315 7.82 -4.44 -16.83
N ARG A 316 6.68 -4.36 -17.52
CA ARG A 316 5.62 -3.38 -17.19
C ARG A 316 5.03 -3.63 -15.82
N ALA A 317 4.73 -4.90 -15.47
CA ALA A 317 4.25 -5.26 -14.13
C ALA A 317 5.21 -4.80 -13.04
N ALA A 318 6.52 -5.10 -13.17
CA ALA A 318 7.53 -4.62 -12.23
C ALA A 318 7.57 -3.07 -12.14
N GLY A 319 7.31 -2.39 -13.25
CA GLY A 319 7.24 -0.93 -13.30
C GLY A 319 6.03 -0.33 -12.58
N GLN A 320 4.91 -1.05 -12.54
CA GLN A 320 3.69 -0.59 -11.88
C GLN A 320 3.84 -0.47 -10.35
N ARG A 321 4.83 -1.13 -9.72
CA ARG A 321 5.08 -0.99 -8.28
C ARG A 321 5.25 0.49 -7.85
N TRP A 322 5.75 1.34 -8.75
CA TRP A 322 5.90 2.77 -8.47
C TRP A 322 4.58 3.48 -8.12
N HIS A 323 3.43 2.98 -8.54
CA HIS A 323 2.15 3.62 -8.27
C HIS A 323 1.85 3.76 -6.77
N ILE A 324 2.29 2.82 -5.92
CA ILE A 324 2.08 2.96 -4.47
C ILE A 324 2.95 4.07 -3.88
N GLU A 325 4.16 4.31 -4.43
CA GLU A 325 5.02 5.42 -4.01
C GLU A 325 4.34 6.76 -4.37
N SER A 326 3.73 6.86 -5.56
CA SER A 326 2.91 8.00 -5.96
C SER A 326 1.67 8.18 -5.08
N CYS A 327 1.00 7.07 -4.70
CA CYS A 327 -0.09 7.13 -3.72
C CYS A 327 0.36 7.73 -2.40
N PHE A 328 1.53 7.33 -1.87
CA PHE A 328 2.06 7.89 -0.63
C PHE A 328 2.40 9.38 -0.76
N GLU A 329 2.98 9.77 -1.88
CA GLU A 329 3.30 11.17 -2.16
C GLU A 329 2.03 12.03 -2.16
N TYR A 330 1.05 11.68 -2.99
CA TYR A 330 -0.22 12.40 -3.06
C TYR A 330 -1.01 12.34 -1.74
N ALA A 331 -1.07 11.18 -1.10
CA ALA A 331 -1.79 11.06 0.16
C ALA A 331 -1.20 11.94 1.27
N LYS A 332 0.12 12.12 1.32
CA LYS A 332 0.76 13.02 2.28
C LYS A 332 0.60 14.49 1.90
N GLN A 333 0.82 14.83 0.63
CA GLN A 333 0.79 16.21 0.16
C GLN A 333 -0.64 16.79 0.08
N GLU A 334 -1.60 16.01 -0.43
CA GLU A 334 -2.93 16.52 -0.76
C GLU A 334 -3.96 16.24 0.33
N VAL A 335 -3.91 15.07 0.97
CA VAL A 335 -4.93 14.68 1.96
C VAL A 335 -4.37 14.44 3.38
N GLY A 336 -3.15 14.91 3.66
CA GLY A 336 -2.57 14.94 5.00
C GLY A 336 -2.45 13.58 5.68
N LEU A 337 -2.13 12.52 4.94
CA LEU A 337 -2.01 11.15 5.47
C LEU A 337 -1.11 11.06 6.70
N ASP A 338 -0.09 11.89 6.83
CA ASP A 338 0.89 11.92 7.92
C ASP A 338 0.73 13.11 8.89
N GLU A 339 -0.25 14.00 8.68
CA GLU A 339 -0.45 15.21 9.48
C GLU A 339 -1.33 15.01 10.73
N TYR A 340 -1.73 13.79 11.03
CA TYR A 340 -2.54 13.50 12.20
C TYR A 340 -1.76 13.58 13.52
N GLU A 341 -2.45 14.04 14.56
CA GLU A 341 -1.95 14.13 15.94
C GLU A 341 -2.54 13.05 16.86
N ALA A 342 -3.44 12.21 16.34
CA ALA A 342 -4.06 11.13 17.10
C ALA A 342 -3.01 10.10 17.56
N ARG A 343 -3.03 9.79 18.87
CA ARG A 343 -2.08 8.84 19.48
C ARG A 343 -2.66 7.45 19.64
N SER A 344 -3.99 7.34 19.75
CA SER A 344 -4.68 6.07 19.97
C SER A 344 -4.69 5.20 18.71
N TRP A 345 -4.78 3.89 18.92
CA TRP A 345 -5.02 2.91 17.85
C TRP A 345 -6.22 3.28 16.98
N LYS A 346 -7.36 3.51 17.63
CA LYS A 346 -8.61 3.89 16.97
C LYS A 346 -8.45 5.17 16.15
N GLY A 347 -7.80 6.19 16.71
CA GLY A 347 -7.61 7.47 16.03
C GLY A 347 -6.74 7.34 14.78
N TRP A 348 -5.72 6.47 14.80
CA TRP A 348 -4.92 6.17 13.62
C TRP A 348 -5.77 5.56 12.51
N TYR A 349 -6.53 4.49 12.83
CA TYR A 349 -7.38 3.83 11.82
C TYR A 349 -8.46 4.75 11.28
N HIS A 350 -9.06 5.61 12.12
CA HIS A 350 -10.05 6.60 11.70
C HIS A 350 -9.44 7.59 10.69
N HIS A 351 -8.32 8.24 11.06
CA HIS A 351 -7.68 9.22 10.19
C HIS A 351 -7.20 8.61 8.88
N ILE A 352 -6.41 7.53 8.95
CA ILE A 352 -5.83 6.90 7.76
C ILE A 352 -6.93 6.42 6.78
N THR A 353 -8.00 5.81 7.29
CA THR A 353 -9.11 5.37 6.42
C THR A 353 -9.77 6.54 5.72
N LEU A 354 -10.01 7.65 6.43
CA LEU A 354 -10.62 8.85 5.84
C LEU A 354 -9.66 9.55 4.85
N SER A 355 -8.35 9.59 5.13
CA SER A 355 -7.37 10.09 4.16
C SER A 355 -7.33 9.24 2.89
N MET A 356 -7.38 7.91 3.01
CA MET A 356 -7.49 7.01 1.85
C MET A 356 -8.78 7.24 1.07
N THR A 357 -9.90 7.51 1.75
CA THR A 357 -11.18 7.82 1.10
C THR A 357 -11.12 9.13 0.31
N GLY A 358 -10.37 10.12 0.80
CA GLY A 358 -10.14 11.39 0.09
C GLY A 358 -9.16 11.29 -1.08
N LEU A 359 -8.39 10.22 -1.17
CA LEU A 359 -7.44 9.96 -2.26
C LEU A 359 -8.12 9.27 -3.47
N LEU A 360 -9.19 8.50 -3.25
CA LEU A 360 -9.98 7.85 -4.32
C LEU A 360 -10.90 8.83 -5.04
#